data_a549e8b2eca055651ab519a4425c143c
#
_entry.id   a549e8b2eca055651ab519a4425c143c
#
_cell.length_a   1.000
_cell.length_b   1.000
_cell.length_c   1.000
_cell.angle_alpha   90.00
_cell.angle_beta   90.00
_cell.angle_gamma   90.00
#
_symmetry.space_group_name_H-M   'P 1'
#
loop_
_entity.id
_entity.type
_entity.pdbx_description
1 polymer ?
#
loop_
_entity_poly.entity_id
_entity_poly.type
_entity_poly.pdbx_seq_one_letter_code
_entity_poly.pdbx_strand_id
1 'polypeptide(L)'
;MRQIIDEDKPFLGACLGMGALVSALGGKPSFDYSEDISAVDVQLEPSSKNDTLVCDLPNNFRAFVGHKEGVGSIEGLNNCVVLAKSEKCLQLVRAGQNVYAAQFHPELDVEGLILRINIYKYAGYFDPSEAQNIIDKITKENITEPVKILRKFIDKYAVKLD
;
A
#
# COMPACT_ATOMS: atom_id res chain seq x y z
N MET A 1 16.23 -4.99 3.57
CA MET A 1 15.02 -5.80 3.26
C MET A 1 15.28 -7.29 3.42
N ARG A 2 16.34 -7.87 2.82
CA ARG A 2 16.61 -9.33 2.91
C ARG A 2 16.64 -9.82 4.37
N GLN A 3 17.40 -9.19 5.25
CA GLN A 3 17.45 -9.58 6.67
C GLN A 3 16.09 -9.55 7.36
N ILE A 4 15.23 -8.57 7.04
CA ILE A 4 13.86 -8.47 7.60
C ILE A 4 13.04 -9.69 7.18
N ILE A 5 13.18 -10.11 5.91
CA ILE A 5 12.47 -11.27 5.35
C ILE A 5 12.99 -12.57 5.97
N ASP A 6 14.31 -12.75 6.01
CA ASP A 6 14.95 -14.00 6.48
C ASP A 6 14.68 -14.24 7.98
N GLU A 7 14.59 -13.17 8.78
CA GLU A 7 14.29 -13.22 10.22
C GLU A 7 12.79 -13.05 10.52
N ASP A 8 11.94 -12.91 9.49
CA ASP A 8 10.49 -12.63 9.59
C ASP A 8 10.16 -11.51 10.58
N LYS A 9 10.98 -10.44 10.58
CA LYS A 9 10.80 -9.31 11.49
C LYS A 9 9.55 -8.51 11.13
N PRO A 10 8.80 -8.00 12.13
CA PRO A 10 7.68 -7.12 11.88
C PRO A 10 8.06 -5.94 10.98
N PHE A 11 7.40 -5.83 9.84
CA PHE A 11 7.60 -4.78 8.86
C PHE A 11 6.29 -4.48 8.13
N LEU A 12 5.96 -3.20 8.00
CA LEU A 12 4.88 -2.72 7.13
C LEU A 12 5.45 -1.60 6.25
N GLY A 13 5.68 -1.90 4.98
CA GLY A 13 6.11 -0.93 3.97
C GLY A 13 4.93 -0.34 3.22
N ALA A 14 4.97 0.97 2.95
CA ALA A 14 4.01 1.64 2.08
C ALA A 14 4.67 2.06 0.77
N CYS A 15 3.93 2.01 -0.34
CA CYS A 15 4.32 2.46 -1.68
C CYS A 15 5.69 1.91 -2.12
N LEU A 16 6.77 2.65 -1.94
CA LEU A 16 8.14 2.19 -2.21
C LEU A 16 8.48 0.87 -1.48
N GLY A 17 7.86 0.64 -0.32
CA GLY A 17 8.01 -0.59 0.45
C GLY A 17 7.53 -1.83 -0.29
N MET A 18 6.51 -1.73 -1.15
CA MET A 18 6.05 -2.80 -2.02
C MET A 18 7.15 -3.21 -3.02
N GLY A 19 7.69 -2.25 -3.75
CA GLY A 19 8.78 -2.49 -4.70
C GLY A 19 10.01 -3.07 -4.03
N ALA A 20 10.38 -2.54 -2.85
CA ALA A 20 11.54 -3.01 -2.08
C ALA A 20 11.37 -4.46 -1.58
N LEU A 21 10.18 -4.82 -1.08
CA LEU A 21 9.88 -6.19 -0.65
C LEU A 21 9.92 -7.16 -1.83
N VAL A 22 9.18 -6.86 -2.89
CA VAL A 22 9.06 -7.75 -4.05
C VAL A 22 10.41 -7.92 -4.75
N SER A 23 11.20 -6.85 -4.91
CA SER A 23 12.56 -6.94 -5.49
C SER A 23 13.49 -7.79 -4.62
N ALA A 24 13.40 -7.69 -3.29
CA ALA A 24 14.18 -8.52 -2.39
C ALA A 24 13.81 -10.01 -2.46
N LEU A 25 12.58 -10.33 -2.82
CA LEU A 25 12.11 -11.70 -3.07
C LEU A 25 12.45 -12.23 -4.48
N GLY A 26 12.99 -11.37 -5.37
CA GLY A 26 13.36 -11.73 -6.74
C GLY A 26 12.30 -11.34 -7.79
N GLY A 27 11.23 -10.66 -7.40
CA GLY A 27 10.24 -10.11 -8.32
C GLY A 27 10.69 -8.78 -8.94
N LYS A 28 9.87 -8.26 -9.85
CA LYS A 28 10.20 -7.05 -10.62
C LYS A 28 9.00 -6.09 -10.65
N PRO A 29 9.07 -4.96 -9.95
CA PRO A 29 8.16 -3.84 -10.18
C PRO A 29 8.27 -3.34 -11.62
N SER A 30 7.16 -2.81 -12.20
CA SER A 30 7.11 -2.30 -13.57
C SER A 30 6.32 -0.99 -13.63
N PHE A 31 6.70 -0.11 -14.58
CA PHE A 31 5.97 1.09 -14.93
C PHE A 31 4.59 0.80 -15.54
N ASP A 32 4.36 -0.41 -16.07
CA ASP A 32 3.06 -0.82 -16.61
C ASP A 32 1.96 -0.80 -15.55
N TYR A 33 2.34 -0.90 -14.29
CA TYR A 33 1.46 -0.92 -13.12
C TYR A 33 1.42 0.40 -12.35
N SER A 34 1.82 1.51 -13.01
CA SER A 34 1.77 2.85 -12.41
C SER A 34 0.32 3.28 -12.13
N GLU A 35 0.09 3.96 -11.02
CA GLU A 35 -1.18 4.61 -10.69
C GLU A 35 -0.93 6.08 -10.36
N ASP A 36 -1.70 6.97 -11.01
CA ASP A 36 -1.63 8.41 -10.72
C ASP A 36 -2.17 8.71 -9.32
N ILE A 37 -1.83 9.89 -8.79
CA ILE A 37 -2.35 10.33 -7.48
C ILE A 37 -3.88 10.37 -7.51
N SER A 38 -4.49 9.43 -6.81
CA SER A 38 -5.94 9.25 -6.78
C SER A 38 -6.36 8.34 -5.62
N ALA A 39 -7.67 8.14 -5.47
CA ALA A 39 -8.21 7.03 -4.70
C ALA A 39 -8.63 5.90 -5.65
N VAL A 40 -8.27 4.68 -5.33
CA VAL A 40 -8.61 3.48 -6.09
C VAL A 40 -9.47 2.51 -5.28
N ASP A 41 -10.22 1.66 -5.97
CA ASP A 41 -10.90 0.54 -5.35
C ASP A 41 -9.91 -0.59 -5.10
N VAL A 42 -9.83 -1.02 -3.84
CA VAL A 42 -9.00 -2.13 -3.39
C VAL A 42 -9.90 -3.29 -3.02
N GLN A 43 -9.67 -4.43 -3.65
CA GLN A 43 -10.40 -5.67 -3.40
C GLN A 43 -9.55 -6.65 -2.60
N LEU A 44 -10.08 -7.16 -1.50
CA LEU A 44 -9.46 -8.21 -0.72
C LEU A 44 -9.51 -9.55 -1.47
N GLU A 45 -8.39 -10.26 -1.47
CA GLU A 45 -8.30 -11.62 -1.99
C GLU A 45 -8.79 -12.66 -0.97
N PRO A 46 -9.18 -13.87 -1.38
CA PRO A 46 -9.63 -14.92 -0.46
C PRO A 46 -8.64 -15.26 0.65
N SER A 47 -7.35 -15.11 0.39
CA SER A 47 -6.23 -15.29 1.34
C SER A 47 -6.29 -14.32 2.53
N SER A 48 -6.93 -13.17 2.38
CA SER A 48 -7.09 -12.15 3.43
C SER A 48 -7.97 -12.60 4.60
N LYS A 49 -8.87 -13.58 4.38
CA LYS A 49 -9.84 -14.04 5.40
C LYS A 49 -9.19 -14.55 6.69
N ASN A 50 -7.99 -15.07 6.60
CA ASN A 50 -7.25 -15.61 7.73
C ASN A 50 -6.07 -14.71 8.14
N ASP A 51 -5.95 -13.52 7.56
CA ASP A 51 -4.88 -12.59 7.86
C ASP A 51 -5.28 -11.62 8.98
N THR A 52 -4.45 -11.54 10.01
CA THR A 52 -4.77 -10.78 11.24
C THR A 52 -4.91 -9.28 11.06
N LEU A 53 -4.33 -8.71 9.99
CA LEU A 53 -4.40 -7.26 9.76
C LEU A 53 -5.64 -6.86 8.93
N VAL A 54 -6.20 -7.78 8.13
CA VAL A 54 -7.22 -7.41 7.13
C VAL A 54 -8.50 -8.25 7.18
N CYS A 55 -8.57 -9.33 7.97
CA CYS A 55 -9.69 -10.29 7.94
C CYS A 55 -11.06 -9.69 8.31
N ASP A 56 -11.12 -8.56 8.99
CA ASP A 56 -12.35 -7.86 9.38
C ASP A 56 -12.63 -6.59 8.57
N LEU A 57 -11.81 -6.31 7.55
CA LEU A 57 -12.08 -5.22 6.63
C LEU A 57 -13.18 -5.63 5.63
N PRO A 58 -13.93 -4.66 5.07
CA PRO A 58 -14.84 -4.95 3.99
C PRO A 58 -14.09 -5.53 2.77
N ASN A 59 -14.75 -6.41 2.00
CA ASN A 59 -14.14 -7.03 0.82
C ASN A 59 -13.62 -6.00 -0.21
N ASN A 60 -14.25 -4.83 -0.25
CA ASN A 60 -13.82 -3.71 -1.09
C ASN A 60 -13.75 -2.46 -0.23
N PHE A 61 -12.69 -1.68 -0.41
CA PHE A 61 -12.51 -0.38 0.23
C PHE A 61 -11.73 0.57 -0.67
N ARG A 62 -11.76 1.86 -0.35
CA ARG A 62 -11.02 2.90 -1.07
C ARG A 62 -9.67 3.14 -0.41
N ALA A 63 -8.62 3.41 -1.21
CA ALA A 63 -7.30 3.77 -0.70
C ALA A 63 -6.61 4.79 -1.60
N PHE A 64 -5.79 5.65 -1.02
CA PHE A 64 -4.96 6.61 -1.77
C PHE A 64 -3.72 5.93 -2.33
N VAL A 65 -3.47 6.18 -3.61
CA VAL A 65 -2.29 5.74 -4.36
C VAL A 65 -1.61 6.91 -5.05
N GLY A 66 -0.39 6.68 -5.55
CA GLY A 66 0.39 7.62 -6.34
C GLY A 66 1.80 7.09 -6.51
N HIS A 67 2.03 6.27 -7.56
CA HIS A 67 3.31 5.62 -7.78
C HIS A 67 3.58 5.40 -9.27
N LYS A 68 4.86 5.47 -9.66
CA LYS A 68 5.30 5.25 -11.03
C LYS A 68 5.57 3.79 -11.35
N GLU A 69 5.92 2.99 -10.34
CA GLU A 69 6.13 1.55 -10.46
C GLU A 69 5.17 0.81 -9.55
N GLY A 70 4.61 -0.29 -10.01
CA GLY A 70 3.76 -1.19 -9.25
C GLY A 70 4.13 -2.65 -9.49
N VAL A 71 3.41 -3.55 -8.85
CA VAL A 71 3.63 -4.99 -8.95
C VAL A 71 2.36 -5.65 -9.48
N GLY A 72 2.45 -6.31 -10.63
CA GLY A 72 1.31 -7.02 -11.24
C GLY A 72 1.15 -8.46 -10.77
N SER A 73 2.25 -9.12 -10.37
CA SER A 73 2.23 -10.52 -9.94
C SER A 73 3.36 -10.83 -8.97
N ILE A 74 3.11 -11.82 -8.12
CA ILE A 74 4.13 -12.47 -7.26
C ILE A 74 4.34 -13.94 -7.66
N GLU A 75 3.92 -14.32 -8.86
CA GLU A 75 4.12 -15.67 -9.38
C GLU A 75 5.61 -16.04 -9.35
N GLY A 76 5.92 -17.24 -8.85
CA GLY A 76 7.29 -17.71 -8.67
C GLY A 76 8.01 -17.17 -7.43
N LEU A 77 7.43 -16.25 -6.65
CA LEU A 77 7.99 -15.82 -5.38
C LEU A 77 7.58 -16.76 -4.25
N ASN A 78 8.58 -17.27 -3.53
CA ASN A 78 8.33 -18.17 -2.40
C ASN A 78 7.87 -17.39 -1.16
N ASN A 79 7.00 -18.02 -0.36
CA ASN A 79 6.55 -17.52 0.93
C ASN A 79 5.92 -16.11 0.87
N CYS A 80 5.23 -15.80 -0.23
CA CYS A 80 4.56 -14.53 -0.45
C CYS A 80 3.10 -14.74 -0.83
N VAL A 81 2.19 -13.96 -0.26
CA VAL A 81 0.74 -14.07 -0.42
C VAL A 81 0.17 -12.72 -0.81
N VAL A 82 -0.70 -12.68 -1.84
CA VAL A 82 -1.50 -11.50 -2.17
C VAL A 82 -2.69 -11.42 -1.23
N LEU A 83 -2.85 -10.30 -0.53
CA LEU A 83 -3.97 -10.03 0.35
C LEU A 83 -5.00 -9.09 -0.27
N ALA A 84 -4.56 -8.19 -1.15
CA ALA A 84 -5.44 -7.26 -1.85
C ALA A 84 -4.87 -6.82 -3.19
N LYS A 85 -5.76 -6.42 -4.11
CA LYS A 85 -5.43 -5.88 -5.44
C LYS A 85 -6.36 -4.74 -5.83
N SER A 86 -5.92 -3.87 -6.74
CA SER A 86 -6.76 -2.98 -7.54
C SER A 86 -7.00 -3.60 -8.92
N GLU A 87 -7.71 -2.89 -9.78
CA GLU A 87 -7.83 -3.26 -11.20
C GLU A 87 -6.46 -3.37 -11.87
N LYS A 88 -5.51 -2.52 -11.45
CA LYS A 88 -4.23 -2.34 -12.14
C LYS A 88 -3.07 -3.15 -11.56
N CYS A 89 -2.99 -3.27 -10.25
CA CYS A 89 -1.84 -3.91 -9.61
C CYS A 89 -2.16 -4.54 -8.24
N LEU A 90 -1.17 -5.23 -7.67
CA LEU A 90 -1.25 -5.73 -6.30
C LEU A 90 -1.18 -4.57 -5.32
N GLN A 91 -2.11 -4.57 -4.37
CA GLN A 91 -2.25 -3.47 -3.41
C GLN A 91 -1.78 -3.82 -1.99
N LEU A 92 -1.79 -5.12 -1.64
CA LEU A 92 -1.26 -5.57 -0.35
C LEU A 92 -0.72 -6.99 -0.49
N VAL A 93 0.51 -7.20 -0.06
CA VAL A 93 1.16 -8.51 0.00
C VAL A 93 1.74 -8.77 1.38
N ARG A 94 1.88 -10.05 1.72
CA ARG A 94 2.57 -10.50 2.92
C ARG A 94 3.61 -11.55 2.54
N ALA A 95 4.84 -11.36 3.01
CA ALA A 95 5.89 -12.37 2.98
C ALA A 95 6.09 -12.93 4.39
N GLY A 96 6.23 -14.25 4.53
CA GLY A 96 6.26 -14.90 5.84
C GLY A 96 4.96 -14.67 6.63
N GLN A 97 5.11 -14.36 7.92
CA GLN A 97 3.99 -14.08 8.83
C GLN A 97 3.89 -12.61 9.22
N ASN A 98 5.02 -11.86 9.16
CA ASN A 98 5.14 -10.56 9.82
C ASN A 98 5.61 -9.44 8.88
N VAL A 99 5.90 -9.74 7.61
CA VAL A 99 6.44 -8.77 6.64
C VAL A 99 5.36 -8.39 5.63
N TYR A 100 4.83 -7.18 5.74
CA TYR A 100 3.76 -6.67 4.89
C TYR A 100 4.25 -5.54 3.99
N ALA A 101 3.66 -5.41 2.81
CA ALA A 101 3.83 -4.23 1.97
C ALA A 101 2.52 -3.85 1.31
N ALA A 102 2.13 -2.58 1.48
CA ALA A 102 1.00 -1.95 0.80
C ALA A 102 1.50 -1.08 -0.35
N GLN A 103 0.84 -1.14 -1.52
CA GLN A 103 1.09 -0.22 -2.62
C GLN A 103 0.44 1.13 -2.34
N PHE A 104 -0.77 1.10 -1.76
CA PHE A 104 -1.44 2.28 -1.25
C PHE A 104 -0.74 2.86 -0.01
N HIS A 105 -1.18 4.04 0.39
CA HIS A 105 -0.68 4.78 1.55
C HIS A 105 -1.62 4.63 2.75
N PRO A 106 -1.40 3.68 3.68
CA PRO A 106 -2.24 3.49 4.85
C PRO A 106 -2.15 4.64 5.86
N GLU A 107 -1.10 5.44 5.77
CA GLU A 107 -0.81 6.58 6.65
C GLU A 107 -1.46 7.89 6.22
N LEU A 108 -2.03 7.95 4.98
CA LEU A 108 -2.56 9.22 4.44
C LEU A 108 -4.07 9.32 4.63
N ASP A 109 -4.49 10.44 5.17
CA ASP A 109 -5.82 11.01 5.03
C ASP A 109 -5.87 12.06 3.91
N VAL A 110 -7.03 12.68 3.71
CA VAL A 110 -7.22 13.72 2.68
C VAL A 110 -6.29 14.90 2.90
N GLU A 111 -6.15 15.38 4.15
CA GLU A 111 -5.31 16.52 4.49
C GLU A 111 -3.83 16.24 4.25
N GLY A 112 -3.37 15.06 4.67
CA GLY A 112 -1.99 14.59 4.44
C GLY A 112 -1.67 14.46 2.96
N LEU A 113 -2.61 13.97 2.14
CA LEU A 113 -2.42 13.88 0.70
C LEU A 113 -2.41 15.26 0.03
N ILE A 114 -3.28 16.19 0.43
CA ILE A 114 -3.27 17.59 -0.06
C ILE A 114 -1.92 18.25 0.26
N LEU A 115 -1.43 18.09 1.49
CA LEU A 115 -0.12 18.61 1.89
C LEU A 115 0.98 18.05 0.99
N ARG A 116 0.97 16.75 0.74
CA ARG A 116 1.95 16.06 -0.11
C ARG A 116 1.87 16.55 -1.56
N ILE A 117 0.67 16.73 -2.14
CA ILE A 117 0.47 17.30 -3.47
C ILE A 117 1.11 18.69 -3.57
N ASN A 118 0.89 19.56 -2.59
CA ASN A 118 1.43 20.91 -2.59
C ASN A 118 2.96 20.94 -2.46
N ILE A 119 3.55 20.07 -1.64
CA ILE A 119 5.01 19.96 -1.48
C ILE A 119 5.67 19.46 -2.76
N TYR A 120 5.10 18.42 -3.39
CA TYR A 120 5.70 17.76 -4.56
C TYR A 120 5.18 18.29 -5.90
N LYS A 121 4.41 19.39 -5.91
CA LYS A 121 3.80 19.98 -7.11
C LYS A 121 4.76 20.14 -8.29
N TYR A 122 6.02 20.48 -8.01
CA TYR A 122 7.04 20.70 -9.04
C TYR A 122 8.09 19.58 -9.12
N ALA A 123 7.86 18.46 -8.46
CA ALA A 123 8.81 17.33 -8.41
C ALA A 123 8.63 16.31 -9.56
N GLY A 124 7.75 16.58 -10.53
CA GLY A 124 7.56 15.73 -11.71
C GLY A 124 6.70 14.47 -11.50
N TYR A 125 5.91 14.43 -10.44
CA TYR A 125 4.96 13.34 -10.20
C TYR A 125 3.68 13.49 -11.02
N PHE A 126 3.26 14.72 -11.30
CA PHE A 126 2.09 15.09 -12.08
C PHE A 126 2.29 16.48 -12.69
N ASP A 127 1.44 16.89 -13.65
CA ASP A 127 1.48 18.24 -14.20
C ASP A 127 1.02 19.23 -13.09
N PRO A 128 1.81 20.26 -12.75
CA PRO A 128 1.44 21.26 -11.75
C PRO A 128 0.09 21.94 -11.98
N SER A 129 -0.35 22.05 -13.24
CA SER A 129 -1.67 22.61 -13.59
C SER A 129 -2.83 21.72 -13.14
N GLU A 130 -2.61 20.42 -13.00
CA GLU A 130 -3.61 19.44 -12.56
C GLU A 130 -3.76 19.37 -11.03
N ALA A 131 -2.89 20.03 -10.25
CA ALA A 131 -2.90 19.93 -8.79
C ALA A 131 -4.28 20.21 -8.17
N GLN A 132 -4.95 21.29 -8.62
CA GLN A 132 -6.27 21.65 -8.07
C GLN A 132 -7.33 20.59 -8.45
N ASN A 133 -7.31 20.09 -9.67
CA ASN A 133 -8.24 19.05 -10.12
C ASN A 133 -8.06 17.74 -9.31
N ILE A 134 -6.82 17.38 -8.99
CA ILE A 134 -6.52 16.22 -8.14
C ILE A 134 -7.08 16.47 -6.73
N ILE A 135 -6.81 17.65 -6.14
CA ILE A 135 -7.31 18.02 -4.81
C ILE A 135 -8.84 17.98 -4.76
N ASP A 136 -9.53 18.52 -5.76
CA ASP A 136 -10.99 18.53 -5.84
C ASP A 136 -11.61 17.13 -5.93
N LYS A 137 -10.88 16.18 -6.51
CA LYS A 137 -11.29 14.76 -6.55
C LYS A 137 -11.11 14.07 -5.21
N ILE A 138 -9.92 14.18 -4.61
CA ILE A 138 -9.60 13.47 -3.36
C ILE A 138 -10.37 13.98 -2.16
N THR A 139 -10.75 15.28 -2.14
CA THR A 139 -11.58 15.87 -1.06
C THR A 139 -12.99 15.28 -0.98
N LYS A 140 -13.46 14.60 -2.02
CA LYS A 140 -14.76 13.92 -2.06
C LYS A 140 -14.70 12.49 -1.52
N GLU A 141 -13.49 11.98 -1.27
CA GLU A 141 -13.28 10.62 -0.80
C GLU A 141 -13.43 10.52 0.72
N ASN A 142 -13.98 9.40 1.16
CA ASN A 142 -14.04 9.03 2.57
C ASN A 142 -13.25 7.73 2.77
N ILE A 143 -11.98 7.87 3.14
CA ILE A 143 -11.05 6.73 3.25
C ILE A 143 -10.75 6.48 4.72
N THR A 144 -11.19 5.33 5.23
CA THR A 144 -11.09 4.97 6.65
C THR A 144 -10.46 3.59 6.89
N GLU A 145 -10.46 2.71 5.90
CA GLU A 145 -9.99 1.33 6.04
C GLU A 145 -8.45 1.20 6.08
N PRO A 146 -7.67 1.90 5.26
CA PRO A 146 -6.21 1.75 5.26
C PRO A 146 -5.56 2.03 6.61
N VAL A 147 -6.00 3.07 7.33
CA VAL A 147 -5.45 3.40 8.64
C VAL A 147 -5.72 2.32 9.69
N LYS A 148 -6.79 1.51 9.52
CA LYS A 148 -7.07 0.38 10.42
C LYS A 148 -5.99 -0.70 10.30
N ILE A 149 -5.46 -0.93 9.10
CA ILE A 149 -4.34 -1.86 8.85
C ILE A 149 -3.10 -1.40 9.64
N LEU A 150 -2.77 -0.10 9.53
CA LEU A 150 -1.64 0.48 10.26
C LEU A 150 -1.82 0.36 11.78
N ARG A 151 -3.00 0.69 12.30
CA ARG A 151 -3.31 0.56 13.74
C ARG A 151 -3.17 -0.88 14.23
N LYS A 152 -3.75 -1.85 13.51
CA LYS A 152 -3.63 -3.27 13.85
C LYS A 152 -2.19 -3.76 13.80
N PHE A 153 -1.39 -3.29 12.85
CA PHE A 153 0.03 -3.59 12.80
C PHE A 153 0.73 -3.08 14.06
N ILE A 154 0.48 -1.83 14.44
CA ILE A 154 1.04 -1.24 15.67
C ILE A 154 0.58 -2.03 16.90
N ASP A 155 -0.73 -2.31 17.04
CA ASP A 155 -1.29 -3.04 18.19
C ASP A 155 -0.71 -4.45 18.31
N LYS A 156 -0.43 -5.11 17.18
CA LYS A 156 0.12 -6.47 17.15
C LYS A 156 1.60 -6.52 17.56
N TYR A 157 2.38 -5.50 17.17
CA TYR A 157 3.84 -5.57 17.27
C TYR A 157 4.48 -4.53 18.18
N ALA A 158 3.76 -3.47 18.57
CA ALA A 158 4.30 -2.50 19.52
C ALA A 158 4.53 -3.15 20.87
N VAL A 159 5.73 -2.99 21.40
CA VAL A 159 6.03 -3.37 22.78
C VAL A 159 5.26 -2.43 23.69
N LYS A 160 4.36 -2.96 24.52
CA LYS A 160 3.77 -2.18 25.60
C LYS A 160 4.90 -1.86 26.57
N LEU A 161 5.27 -0.58 26.62
CA LEU A 161 6.12 -0.08 27.67
C LEU A 161 5.26 -0.04 28.95
N ASP A 162 5.56 -0.96 29.88
CA ASP A 162 4.98 -0.95 31.23
C ASP A 162 5.50 0.27 32.03
#